data_c399db87a3d084dc46e7fd4aaefe848d
#
_entry.id   c399db87a3d084dc46e7fd4aaefe848d
#
_cell.length_a   1.000
_cell.length_b   1.000
_cell.length_c   1.000
_cell.angle_alpha   90.00
_cell.angle_beta   90.00
_cell.angle_gamma   90.00
#
_symmetry.space_group_name_H-M   'P 1'
#
loop_
_entity.id
_entity.type
_entity.pdbx_description
1 polymer ?
#
loop_
_entity_poly.entity_id
_entity_poly.type
_entity_poly.pdbx_seq_one_letter_code
_entity_poly.pdbx_strand_id
1 'polypeptide(L)'
;VDGISFELFPSETIGIVGESGCGKSTLARAVLRLVPATAGTVSWIGSNLLAKNRRDMRNARKDLQIVFQDPLASLNPRMTIGASIAEPLLTFQPSMRGKAREAEVRAMMERVGLNPDMINRYPHELSGGQNQRVGIARAMILGPKLVICDEAVSALDVSIQAQIIDLLAGLQKDLGLSMLFISHDLSVVREVSHRVMVLYLGRIVELATRDAIYEDARHPYTRALISAVPIPDPEVERRRERLKLEGDLPSPLDSRAQLRFLKSRLIDDPDAEQYRPALIEVAPGHWVAEHDPV
;
A
#
# COMPACT_ATOMS: atom_id res chain seq x y z
N VAL A 1 -1.22 -13.60 -5.96
CA VAL A 1 -0.02 -12.82 -6.30
C VAL A 1 0.94 -13.77 -6.96
N ASP A 2 1.35 -13.46 -8.18
CA ASP A 2 2.13 -14.37 -9.00
C ASP A 2 3.20 -13.60 -9.80
N GLY A 3 4.50 -13.92 -9.58
CA GLY A 3 5.61 -13.37 -10.33
C GLY A 3 5.82 -11.86 -10.20
N ILE A 4 5.56 -11.28 -9.02
CA ILE A 4 5.81 -9.86 -8.75
C ILE A 4 7.28 -9.66 -8.36
N SER A 5 7.97 -8.76 -9.10
CA SER A 5 9.32 -8.31 -8.77
C SER A 5 9.40 -6.79 -8.85
N PHE A 6 9.89 -6.15 -7.81
CA PHE A 6 10.13 -4.70 -7.75
C PHE A 6 11.16 -4.36 -6.68
N GLU A 7 11.69 -3.16 -6.76
CA GLU A 7 12.57 -2.59 -5.76
C GLU A 7 11.95 -1.33 -5.15
N LEU A 8 12.14 -1.15 -3.86
CA LEU A 8 11.77 0.05 -3.12
C LEU A 8 13.03 0.72 -2.58
N PHE A 9 13.22 1.96 -2.95
CA PHE A 9 14.40 2.74 -2.54
C PHE A 9 14.20 3.43 -1.19
N PRO A 10 15.30 3.80 -0.50
CA PRO A 10 15.20 4.58 0.75
C PRO A 10 14.41 5.88 0.54
N SER A 11 13.55 6.20 1.49
CA SER A 11 12.69 7.40 1.47
C SER A 11 11.74 7.48 0.26
N GLU A 12 11.52 6.37 -0.42
CA GLU A 12 10.58 6.27 -1.54
C GLU A 12 9.19 5.84 -1.07
N THR A 13 8.15 6.39 -1.70
CA THR A 13 6.78 5.87 -1.63
C THR A 13 6.41 5.24 -2.97
N ILE A 14 6.08 3.94 -2.96
CA ILE A 14 5.43 3.28 -4.10
C ILE A 14 3.93 3.16 -3.79
N GLY A 15 3.11 3.79 -4.64
CA GLY A 15 1.68 3.59 -4.65
C GLY A 15 1.32 2.28 -5.33
N ILE A 16 0.46 1.48 -4.72
CA ILE A 16 -0.02 0.21 -5.29
C ILE A 16 -1.50 0.34 -5.56
N VAL A 17 -1.87 0.28 -6.84
CA VAL A 17 -3.25 0.46 -7.31
C VAL A 17 -3.74 -0.75 -8.08
N GLY A 18 -5.05 -0.84 -8.24
CA GLY A 18 -5.75 -1.90 -8.97
C GLY A 18 -7.11 -2.18 -8.33
N GLU A 19 -7.95 -2.93 -9.03
CA GLU A 19 -9.29 -3.24 -8.55
C GLU A 19 -9.30 -4.08 -7.27
N SER A 20 -10.45 -4.11 -6.59
CA SER A 20 -10.61 -4.95 -5.39
C SER A 20 -10.36 -6.42 -5.73
N GLY A 21 -9.65 -7.13 -4.86
CA GLY A 21 -9.32 -8.54 -5.08
C GLY A 21 -8.11 -8.81 -6.00
N CYS A 22 -7.48 -7.80 -6.62
CA CYS A 22 -6.30 -8.02 -7.48
C CYS A 22 -5.01 -8.43 -6.74
N GLY A 23 -5.03 -8.51 -5.40
CA GLY A 23 -3.90 -9.03 -4.62
C GLY A 23 -3.05 -7.99 -3.87
N LYS A 24 -3.42 -6.71 -3.83
CA LYS A 24 -2.65 -5.62 -3.15
C LYS A 24 -2.32 -5.94 -1.69
N SER A 25 -3.35 -6.19 -0.87
CA SER A 25 -3.17 -6.52 0.55
C SER A 25 -2.49 -7.87 0.75
N THR A 26 -2.67 -8.82 -0.17
CA THR A 26 -1.95 -10.09 -0.14
C THR A 26 -0.46 -9.89 -0.37
N LEU A 27 -0.08 -9.03 -1.33
CA LEU A 27 1.31 -8.65 -1.57
C LEU A 27 1.93 -8.03 -0.32
N ALA A 28 1.26 -7.04 0.29
CA ALA A 28 1.69 -6.39 1.52
C ALA A 28 1.96 -7.40 2.65
N ARG A 29 1.01 -8.30 2.88
CA ARG A 29 1.11 -9.34 3.92
C ARG A 29 2.20 -10.36 3.61
N ALA A 30 2.43 -10.69 2.34
CA ALA A 30 3.52 -11.58 1.93
C ALA A 30 4.89 -10.92 2.16
N VAL A 31 5.07 -9.65 1.81
CA VAL A 31 6.29 -8.87 2.07
C VAL A 31 6.63 -8.86 3.56
N LEU A 32 5.65 -8.64 4.43
CA LEU A 32 5.81 -8.64 5.89
C LEU A 32 5.85 -10.07 6.49
N ARG A 33 5.74 -11.09 5.66
CA ARG A 33 5.67 -12.48 6.09
C ARG A 33 4.56 -12.72 7.13
N LEU A 34 3.42 -12.07 6.91
CA LEU A 34 2.18 -12.33 7.66
C LEU A 34 1.38 -13.48 7.04
N VAL A 35 1.57 -13.70 5.74
CA VAL A 35 1.12 -14.89 5.01
C VAL A 35 2.34 -15.58 4.39
N PRO A 36 2.35 -16.92 4.29
CA PRO A 36 3.45 -17.64 3.67
C PRO A 36 3.51 -17.36 2.17
N ALA A 37 4.71 -17.11 1.64
CA ALA A 37 4.97 -17.08 0.21
C ALA A 37 5.23 -18.51 -0.29
N THR A 38 4.66 -18.87 -1.45
CA THR A 38 4.89 -20.18 -2.07
C THR A 38 6.29 -20.28 -2.67
N ALA A 39 6.76 -19.20 -3.27
CA ALA A 39 8.09 -19.10 -3.90
C ALA A 39 8.56 -17.63 -3.94
N GLY A 40 9.81 -17.42 -4.35
CA GLY A 40 10.40 -16.09 -4.49
C GLY A 40 11.28 -15.68 -3.32
N THR A 41 11.64 -14.40 -3.27
CA THR A 41 12.49 -13.81 -2.22
C THR A 41 11.98 -12.44 -1.84
N VAL A 42 12.11 -12.08 -0.56
CA VAL A 42 11.90 -10.71 -0.07
C VAL A 42 13.20 -10.24 0.57
N SER A 43 13.94 -9.38 -0.11
CA SER A 43 15.19 -8.84 0.40
C SER A 43 14.93 -7.55 1.19
N TRP A 44 15.43 -7.51 2.41
CA TRP A 44 15.39 -6.33 3.28
C TRP A 44 16.80 -5.99 3.76
N ILE A 45 17.34 -4.87 3.28
CA ILE A 45 18.69 -4.41 3.61
C ILE A 45 19.70 -5.57 3.48
N GLY A 46 19.74 -6.19 2.29
CA GLY A 46 20.64 -7.30 1.96
C GLY A 46 20.34 -8.65 2.60
N SER A 47 19.25 -8.78 3.37
CA SER A 47 18.86 -10.03 4.02
C SER A 47 17.53 -10.56 3.48
N ASN A 48 17.47 -11.84 3.09
CA ASN A 48 16.23 -12.49 2.70
C ASN A 48 15.32 -12.70 3.92
N LEU A 49 14.19 -11.99 3.98
CA LEU A 49 13.22 -12.13 5.07
C LEU A 49 12.59 -13.51 5.13
N LEU A 50 12.40 -14.18 3.98
CA LEU A 50 11.76 -15.49 3.94
C LEU A 50 12.62 -16.59 4.56
N ALA A 51 13.95 -16.41 4.54
CA ALA A 51 14.91 -17.34 5.14
C ALA A 51 15.14 -17.10 6.66
N LYS A 52 14.66 -15.98 7.23
CA LYS A 52 14.88 -15.66 8.64
C LYS A 52 14.12 -16.62 9.56
N ASN A 53 14.76 -17.04 10.64
CA ASN A 53 14.08 -17.73 11.74
C ASN A 53 13.11 -16.78 12.48
N ARG A 54 12.33 -17.31 13.41
CA ARG A 54 11.29 -16.56 14.14
C ARG A 54 11.85 -15.36 14.95
N ARG A 55 13.03 -15.55 15.57
CA ARG A 55 13.70 -14.50 16.37
C ARG A 55 14.20 -13.36 15.49
N ASP A 56 14.86 -13.69 14.38
CA ASP A 56 15.41 -12.69 13.45
C ASP A 56 14.30 -11.95 12.71
N MET A 57 13.21 -12.64 12.36
CA MET A 57 12.04 -11.99 11.79
C MET A 57 11.36 -11.05 12.78
N ARG A 58 11.26 -11.43 14.07
CA ARG A 58 10.76 -10.52 15.10
C ARG A 58 11.61 -9.25 15.18
N ASN A 59 12.94 -9.37 15.12
CA ASN A 59 13.83 -8.20 15.13
C ASN A 59 13.64 -7.34 13.89
N ALA A 60 13.50 -7.93 12.68
CA ALA A 60 13.24 -7.19 11.45
C ALA A 60 11.92 -6.39 11.50
N ARG A 61 10.92 -6.90 12.21
CA ARG A 61 9.61 -6.22 12.37
C ARG A 61 9.66 -4.88 13.10
N LYS A 62 10.77 -4.54 13.79
CA LYS A 62 10.97 -3.19 14.33
C LYS A 62 11.01 -2.16 13.21
N ASP A 63 11.68 -2.52 12.11
CA ASP A 63 11.86 -1.65 10.96
C ASP A 63 10.69 -1.73 9.97
N LEU A 64 9.86 -2.78 10.06
CA LEU A 64 8.80 -3.12 9.11
C LEU A 64 7.44 -3.04 9.80
N GLN A 65 6.68 -2.00 9.54
CA GLN A 65 5.39 -1.77 10.18
C GLN A 65 4.25 -1.70 9.17
N ILE A 66 3.02 -1.86 9.65
CA ILE A 66 1.81 -1.79 8.82
C ILE A 66 0.73 -0.94 9.51
N VAL A 67 0.08 -0.11 8.72
CA VAL A 67 -1.17 0.58 9.08
C VAL A 67 -2.29 -0.12 8.33
N PHE A 68 -3.27 -0.63 9.07
CA PHE A 68 -4.37 -1.43 8.53
C PHE A 68 -5.53 -0.57 8.04
N GLN A 69 -6.35 -1.14 7.18
CA GLN A 69 -7.54 -0.53 6.57
C GLN A 69 -8.59 -0.13 7.61
N ASP A 70 -8.89 -1.04 8.55
CA ASP A 70 -9.86 -0.79 9.63
C ASP A 70 -9.12 -0.45 10.93
N PRO A 71 -9.14 0.83 11.35
CA PRO A 71 -8.47 1.24 12.57
C PRO A 71 -9.08 0.60 13.82
N LEU A 72 -10.40 0.43 13.88
CA LEU A 72 -11.09 -0.16 15.03
C LEU A 72 -10.78 -1.65 15.16
N ALA A 73 -10.86 -2.41 14.07
CA ALA A 73 -10.52 -3.83 14.07
C ALA A 73 -9.03 -4.08 14.38
N SER A 74 -8.17 -3.09 14.13
CA SER A 74 -6.72 -3.18 14.40
C SER A 74 -6.35 -2.90 15.85
N LEU A 75 -7.25 -2.29 16.64
CA LEU A 75 -7.02 -1.92 18.02
C LEU A 75 -7.77 -2.88 18.97
N ASN A 76 -7.15 -3.19 20.12
CA ASN A 76 -7.84 -3.94 21.15
C ASN A 76 -8.83 -3.02 21.90
N PRO A 77 -10.15 -3.25 21.84
CA PRO A 77 -11.16 -2.38 22.44
C PRO A 77 -11.08 -2.32 23.97
N ARG A 78 -10.35 -3.25 24.61
CA ARG A 78 -10.13 -3.31 26.06
C ARG A 78 -8.90 -2.57 26.53
N MET A 79 -8.10 -2.03 25.61
CA MET A 79 -6.90 -1.26 25.91
C MET A 79 -7.16 0.22 25.69
N THR A 80 -6.56 1.07 26.52
CA THR A 80 -6.53 2.51 26.25
C THR A 80 -5.69 2.80 25.03
N ILE A 81 -5.91 3.96 24.39
CA ILE A 81 -5.14 4.36 23.22
C ILE A 81 -3.64 4.50 23.55
N GLY A 82 -3.33 5.03 24.74
CA GLY A 82 -1.95 5.10 25.21
C GLY A 82 -1.30 3.74 25.38
N ALA A 83 -2.03 2.75 25.90
CA ALA A 83 -1.55 1.36 26.01
C ALA A 83 -1.35 0.72 24.62
N SER A 84 -2.26 0.98 23.68
CA SER A 84 -2.15 0.48 22.30
C SER A 84 -0.94 1.06 21.56
N ILE A 85 -0.66 2.38 21.72
CA ILE A 85 0.53 3.02 21.15
C ILE A 85 1.82 2.51 21.82
N ALA A 86 1.78 2.22 23.15
CA ALA A 86 2.93 1.75 23.91
C ALA A 86 3.29 0.27 23.65
N GLU A 87 2.38 -0.53 23.09
CA GLU A 87 2.55 -1.99 22.92
C GLU A 87 3.83 -2.37 22.16
N PRO A 88 4.22 -1.71 21.05
CA PRO A 88 5.49 -1.99 20.39
C PRO A 88 6.71 -1.69 21.29
N LEU A 89 6.67 -0.61 22.08
CA LEU A 89 7.76 -0.30 23.01
C LEU A 89 7.91 -1.36 24.08
N LEU A 90 6.80 -1.87 24.64
CA LEU A 90 6.82 -2.97 25.60
C LEU A 90 7.42 -4.24 25.01
N THR A 91 7.15 -4.49 23.72
CA THR A 91 7.61 -5.69 23.04
C THR A 91 9.08 -5.64 22.66
N PHE A 92 9.56 -4.48 22.22
CA PHE A 92 10.90 -4.33 21.64
C PHE A 92 11.90 -3.56 22.50
N GLN A 93 11.42 -2.80 23.49
CA GLN A 93 12.23 -2.02 24.43
C GLN A 93 11.76 -2.27 25.89
N PRO A 94 11.71 -3.51 26.36
CA PRO A 94 11.13 -3.87 27.67
C PRO A 94 11.83 -3.19 28.85
N SER A 95 13.09 -2.77 28.67
CA SER A 95 13.87 -2.05 29.69
C SER A 95 13.46 -0.58 29.85
N MET A 96 12.65 -0.02 28.93
CA MET A 96 12.20 1.36 29.02
C MET A 96 11.28 1.56 30.23
N ARG A 97 11.65 2.51 31.12
CA ARG A 97 10.88 2.81 32.33
C ARG A 97 9.50 3.40 31.99
N GLY A 98 8.51 3.16 32.85
CA GLY A 98 7.12 3.57 32.62
C GLY A 98 6.94 5.05 32.30
N LYS A 99 7.60 5.96 33.06
CA LYS A 99 7.55 7.39 32.81
C LYS A 99 8.17 7.79 31.46
N ALA A 100 9.31 7.19 31.09
CA ALA A 100 9.94 7.45 29.78
C ALA A 100 9.05 6.96 28.65
N ARG A 101 8.45 5.76 28.78
CA ARG A 101 7.52 5.22 27.80
C ARG A 101 6.26 6.08 27.64
N GLU A 102 5.70 6.59 28.75
CA GLU A 102 4.55 7.50 28.67
C GLU A 102 4.92 8.81 27.96
N ALA A 103 6.10 9.36 28.21
CA ALA A 103 6.59 10.55 27.53
C ALA A 103 6.72 10.33 26.01
N GLU A 104 7.28 9.20 25.58
CA GLU A 104 7.36 8.83 24.16
C GLU A 104 5.96 8.68 23.51
N VAL A 105 5.03 8.06 24.24
CA VAL A 105 3.64 7.91 23.75
C VAL A 105 2.98 9.28 23.59
N ARG A 106 3.10 10.18 24.57
CA ARG A 106 2.54 11.53 24.50
C ARG A 106 3.15 12.34 23.34
N ALA A 107 4.47 12.30 23.17
CA ALA A 107 5.16 12.94 22.05
C ALA A 107 4.70 12.40 20.70
N MET A 108 4.49 11.07 20.58
CA MET A 108 3.98 10.47 19.36
C MET A 108 2.52 10.87 19.11
N MET A 109 1.68 10.95 20.17
CA MET A 109 0.30 11.43 20.04
C MET A 109 0.27 12.87 19.48
N GLU A 110 1.09 13.77 20.02
CA GLU A 110 1.22 15.15 19.50
C GLU A 110 1.64 15.14 18.03
N ARG A 111 2.63 14.32 17.68
CA ARG A 111 3.16 14.22 16.32
C ARG A 111 2.12 13.76 15.30
N VAL A 112 1.19 12.89 15.69
CA VAL A 112 0.07 12.48 14.83
C VAL A 112 -1.16 13.37 14.96
N GLY A 113 -1.09 14.48 15.69
CA GLY A 113 -2.17 15.45 15.89
C GLY A 113 -3.28 14.96 16.82
N LEU A 114 -2.95 14.09 17.80
CA LEU A 114 -3.83 13.70 18.89
C LEU A 114 -3.51 14.50 20.16
N ASN A 115 -4.53 14.93 20.91
CA ASN A 115 -4.32 15.53 22.21
C ASN A 115 -3.79 14.47 23.21
N PRO A 116 -2.59 14.67 23.82
CA PRO A 116 -2.01 13.74 24.78
C PRO A 116 -2.88 13.45 26.02
N ASP A 117 -3.78 14.36 26.38
CA ASP A 117 -4.69 14.14 27.51
C ASP A 117 -5.70 13.00 27.26
N MET A 118 -5.87 12.62 26.01
CA MET A 118 -6.71 11.50 25.63
C MET A 118 -6.05 10.13 25.85
N ILE A 119 -4.82 10.07 26.38
CA ILE A 119 -4.01 8.84 26.54
C ILE A 119 -4.76 7.68 27.25
N ASN A 120 -5.68 8.01 28.15
CA ASN A 120 -6.46 7.05 28.92
C ASN A 120 -7.82 6.71 28.31
N ARG A 121 -8.18 7.30 27.15
CA ARG A 121 -9.42 6.97 26.45
C ARG A 121 -9.33 5.61 25.77
N TYR A 122 -10.48 5.05 25.48
CA TYR A 122 -10.63 3.79 24.75
C TYR A 122 -10.99 4.05 23.27
N PRO A 123 -10.72 3.11 22.35
CA PRO A 123 -11.01 3.27 20.92
C PRO A 123 -12.46 3.65 20.60
N HIS A 124 -13.42 3.13 21.34
CA HIS A 124 -14.85 3.43 21.13
C HIS A 124 -15.26 4.86 21.53
N GLU A 125 -14.41 5.60 22.24
CA GLU A 125 -14.62 7.00 22.62
C GLU A 125 -14.06 7.97 21.58
N LEU A 126 -13.45 7.47 20.50
CA LEU A 126 -12.79 8.26 19.48
C LEU A 126 -13.53 8.20 18.15
N SER A 127 -13.36 9.25 17.33
CA SER A 127 -13.81 9.22 15.93
C SER A 127 -12.96 8.28 15.08
N GLY A 128 -13.45 7.90 13.88
CA GLY A 128 -12.73 7.05 12.95
C GLY A 128 -11.34 7.60 12.59
N GLY A 129 -11.25 8.90 12.29
CA GLY A 129 -9.99 9.57 12.00
C GLY A 129 -9.03 9.63 13.19
N GLN A 130 -9.55 9.77 14.42
CA GLN A 130 -8.73 9.69 15.63
C GLN A 130 -8.19 8.28 15.86
N ASN A 131 -9.00 7.25 15.66
CA ASN A 131 -8.56 5.85 15.73
C ASN A 131 -7.50 5.54 14.67
N GLN A 132 -7.64 6.09 13.46
CA GLN A 132 -6.62 5.96 12.42
C GLN A 132 -5.29 6.59 12.85
N ARG A 133 -5.32 7.78 13.46
CA ARG A 133 -4.13 8.43 14.02
C ARG A 133 -3.48 7.60 15.13
N VAL A 134 -4.27 6.91 15.95
CA VAL A 134 -3.75 5.93 16.96
C VAL A 134 -3.04 4.77 16.26
N GLY A 135 -3.63 4.21 15.21
CA GLY A 135 -3.02 3.14 14.40
C GLY A 135 -1.69 3.57 13.77
N ILE A 136 -1.65 4.81 13.22
CA ILE A 136 -0.42 5.41 12.67
C ILE A 136 0.61 5.62 13.79
N ALA A 137 0.23 6.21 14.93
CA ALA A 137 1.12 6.40 16.08
C ALA A 137 1.75 5.09 16.54
N ARG A 138 0.95 4.02 16.66
CA ARG A 138 1.42 2.68 17.01
C ARG A 138 2.45 2.14 16.01
N ALA A 139 2.22 2.33 14.72
CA ALA A 139 3.16 1.91 13.69
C ALA A 139 4.47 2.72 13.71
N MET A 140 4.40 4.02 14.02
CA MET A 140 5.54 4.94 13.98
C MET A 140 6.38 4.99 15.25
N ILE A 141 5.87 4.53 16.40
CA ILE A 141 6.50 4.71 17.71
C ILE A 141 7.91 4.10 17.84
N LEU A 142 8.23 3.09 17.02
CA LEU A 142 9.55 2.44 16.97
C LEU A 142 10.52 3.14 16.01
N GLY A 143 10.11 4.17 15.26
CA GLY A 143 10.90 4.76 14.19
C GLY A 143 11.19 3.76 13.06
N PRO A 144 10.16 3.18 12.41
CA PRO A 144 10.36 2.16 11.37
C PRO A 144 11.07 2.75 10.15
N LYS A 145 11.66 1.87 9.31
CA LYS A 145 12.24 2.25 8.02
C LYS A 145 11.28 2.01 6.86
N LEU A 146 10.35 1.08 7.01
CA LEU A 146 9.29 0.80 6.05
C LEU A 146 7.93 0.76 6.75
N VAL A 147 6.98 1.50 6.18
CA VAL A 147 5.58 1.41 6.58
C VAL A 147 4.75 1.00 5.38
N ILE A 148 3.93 -0.02 5.55
CA ILE A 148 2.92 -0.41 4.56
C ILE A 148 1.58 0.17 5.02
N CYS A 149 0.98 1.03 4.21
CA CYS A 149 -0.36 1.56 4.41
C CYS A 149 -1.34 0.74 3.58
N ASP A 150 -2.05 -0.21 4.21
CA ASP A 150 -3.01 -1.09 3.53
C ASP A 150 -4.40 -0.46 3.59
N GLU A 151 -4.76 0.31 2.55
CA GLU A 151 -6.01 1.09 2.41
C GLU A 151 -6.32 1.98 3.64
N ALA A 152 -5.28 2.59 4.21
CA ALA A 152 -5.31 3.29 5.50
C ALA A 152 -6.27 4.50 5.56
N VAL A 153 -6.87 4.91 4.46
CA VAL A 153 -7.78 6.08 4.38
C VAL A 153 -9.16 5.76 3.79
N SER A 154 -9.37 4.54 3.30
CA SER A 154 -10.56 4.18 2.53
C SER A 154 -11.88 4.23 3.32
N ALA A 155 -11.81 4.07 4.64
CA ALA A 155 -12.98 4.08 5.52
C ALA A 155 -13.28 5.46 6.14
N LEU A 156 -12.61 6.52 5.67
CA LEU A 156 -12.71 7.86 6.25
C LEU A 156 -13.42 8.84 5.31
N ASP A 157 -14.05 9.86 5.89
CA ASP A 157 -14.61 10.98 5.13
C ASP A 157 -13.51 11.74 4.38
N VAL A 158 -13.84 12.31 3.22
CA VAL A 158 -12.88 12.98 2.31
C VAL A 158 -12.00 14.02 3.01
N SER A 159 -12.58 14.83 3.91
CA SER A 159 -11.83 15.86 4.65
C SER A 159 -10.83 15.27 5.65
N ILE A 160 -11.19 14.17 6.29
CA ILE A 160 -10.31 13.45 7.24
C ILE A 160 -9.24 12.67 6.46
N GLN A 161 -9.62 12.09 5.32
CA GLN A 161 -8.70 11.42 4.41
C GLN A 161 -7.54 12.35 4.00
N ALA A 162 -7.82 13.58 3.53
CA ALA A 162 -6.79 14.55 3.19
C ALA A 162 -5.84 14.83 4.36
N GLN A 163 -6.37 15.03 5.57
CA GLN A 163 -5.54 15.26 6.75
C GLN A 163 -4.63 14.07 7.11
N ILE A 164 -5.10 12.82 6.91
CA ILE A 164 -4.28 11.62 7.15
C ILE A 164 -3.21 11.46 6.07
N ILE A 165 -3.51 11.83 4.82
CA ILE A 165 -2.56 11.83 3.72
C ILE A 165 -1.44 12.83 3.99
N ASP A 166 -1.76 14.07 4.35
CA ASP A 166 -0.78 15.10 4.74
C ASP A 166 0.08 14.65 5.92
N LEU A 167 -0.55 14.04 6.93
CA LEU A 167 0.17 13.48 8.07
C LEU A 167 1.18 12.41 7.65
N LEU A 168 0.76 11.44 6.82
CA LEU A 168 1.64 10.36 6.35
C LEU A 168 2.78 10.90 5.49
N ALA A 169 2.50 11.84 4.59
CA ALA A 169 3.52 12.51 3.77
C ALA A 169 4.53 13.29 4.63
N GLY A 170 4.04 14.02 5.64
CA GLY A 170 4.89 14.71 6.61
C GLY A 170 5.78 13.74 7.39
N LEU A 171 5.20 12.67 7.94
CA LEU A 171 5.96 11.65 8.67
C LEU A 171 6.99 10.93 7.78
N GLN A 172 6.64 10.65 6.52
CA GLN A 172 7.54 10.05 5.54
C GLN A 172 8.78 10.94 5.33
N LYS A 173 8.56 12.25 5.12
CA LYS A 173 9.63 13.21 4.90
C LYS A 173 10.49 13.41 6.16
N ASP A 174 9.87 13.59 7.33
CA ASP A 174 10.55 13.88 8.59
C ASP A 174 11.40 12.71 9.09
N LEU A 175 10.91 11.47 8.90
CA LEU A 175 11.56 10.26 9.35
C LEU A 175 12.45 9.63 8.28
N GLY A 176 12.38 10.08 7.02
CA GLY A 176 13.08 9.48 5.90
C GLY A 176 12.68 8.02 5.66
N LEU A 177 11.45 7.65 6.02
CA LEU A 177 10.97 6.28 5.88
C LEU A 177 10.53 5.98 4.44
N SER A 178 10.62 4.71 4.05
CA SER A 178 10.04 4.22 2.79
C SER A 178 8.60 3.76 3.02
N MET A 179 7.75 3.86 2.00
CA MET A 179 6.33 3.53 2.13
C MET A 179 5.83 2.68 0.95
N LEU A 180 5.05 1.65 1.24
CA LEU A 180 4.14 1.03 0.27
C LEU A 180 2.74 1.51 0.58
N PHE A 181 2.17 2.31 -0.30
CA PHE A 181 0.86 2.92 -0.10
C PHE A 181 -0.18 2.25 -1.00
N ILE A 182 -1.04 1.43 -0.41
CA ILE A 182 -2.09 0.70 -1.11
C ILE A 182 -3.38 1.50 -1.03
N SER A 183 -3.97 1.78 -2.20
CA SER A 183 -5.29 2.39 -2.30
C SER A 183 -5.99 1.95 -3.58
N HIS A 184 -7.31 1.98 -3.57
CA HIS A 184 -8.12 1.91 -4.79
C HIS A 184 -8.43 3.31 -5.35
N ASP A 185 -8.15 4.37 -4.59
CA ASP A 185 -8.29 5.77 -5.03
C ASP A 185 -6.97 6.27 -5.65
N LEU A 186 -6.99 6.39 -6.97
CA LEU A 186 -5.86 6.88 -7.75
C LEU A 186 -5.53 8.35 -7.46
N SER A 187 -6.50 9.17 -7.07
CA SER A 187 -6.26 10.58 -6.72
C SER A 187 -5.36 10.68 -5.51
N VAL A 188 -5.63 9.87 -4.49
CA VAL A 188 -4.83 9.76 -3.27
C VAL A 188 -3.41 9.26 -3.58
N VAL A 189 -3.31 8.21 -4.40
CA VAL A 189 -2.01 7.65 -4.78
C VAL A 189 -1.16 8.65 -5.53
N ARG A 190 -1.76 9.47 -6.40
CA ARG A 190 -1.06 10.56 -7.10
C ARG A 190 -0.40 11.54 -6.14
N GLU A 191 -1.04 11.82 -5.01
CA GLU A 191 -0.58 12.82 -4.05
C GLU A 191 0.63 12.36 -3.24
N VAL A 192 0.66 11.08 -2.84
CA VAL A 192 1.69 10.56 -1.91
C VAL A 192 2.84 9.81 -2.58
N SER A 193 2.69 9.39 -3.84
CA SER A 193 3.60 8.42 -4.45
C SER A 193 4.69 9.07 -5.29
N HIS A 194 5.88 8.48 -5.27
CA HIS A 194 6.99 8.78 -6.18
C HIS A 194 6.88 7.91 -7.45
N ARG A 195 6.58 6.63 -7.26
CA ARG A 195 6.30 5.66 -8.33
C ARG A 195 4.97 4.98 -8.05
N VAL A 196 4.33 4.50 -9.11
CA VAL A 196 3.05 3.79 -9.03
C VAL A 196 3.18 2.41 -9.68
N MET A 197 2.72 1.40 -8.97
CA MET A 197 2.61 0.02 -9.39
C MET A 197 1.15 -0.32 -9.61
N VAL A 198 0.80 -0.69 -10.82
CA VAL A 198 -0.56 -1.10 -11.19
C VAL A 198 -0.63 -2.62 -11.17
N LEU A 199 -1.52 -3.16 -10.35
CA LEU A 199 -1.76 -4.60 -10.21
C LEU A 199 -3.05 -5.02 -10.88
N TYR A 200 -2.97 -6.06 -11.69
CA TYR A 200 -4.10 -6.75 -12.29
C TYR A 200 -3.99 -8.26 -12.07
N LEU A 201 -5.01 -8.87 -11.46
CA LEU A 201 -5.07 -10.32 -11.19
C LEU A 201 -3.79 -10.91 -10.57
N GLY A 202 -3.21 -10.20 -9.61
CA GLY A 202 -2.03 -10.64 -8.88
C GLY A 202 -0.69 -10.41 -9.58
N ARG A 203 -0.64 -9.65 -10.67
CA ARG A 203 0.57 -9.32 -11.43
C ARG A 203 0.73 -7.83 -11.62
N ILE A 204 1.97 -7.37 -11.82
CA ILE A 204 2.25 -6.01 -12.24
C ILE A 204 1.92 -5.91 -13.73
N VAL A 205 1.07 -4.95 -14.10
CA VAL A 205 0.82 -4.62 -15.50
C VAL A 205 1.53 -3.33 -15.93
N GLU A 206 1.79 -2.42 -14.98
CA GLU A 206 2.58 -1.24 -15.25
C GLU A 206 3.25 -0.75 -13.96
N LEU A 207 4.51 -0.30 -14.05
CA LEU A 207 5.27 0.30 -12.96
C LEU A 207 6.12 1.43 -13.53
N ALA A 208 5.87 2.65 -13.07
CA ALA A 208 6.62 3.82 -13.52
C ALA A 208 6.62 4.93 -12.46
N THR A 209 7.26 6.05 -12.78
CA THR A 209 7.10 7.28 -11.99
C THR A 209 5.64 7.69 -11.95
N ARG A 210 5.23 8.38 -10.88
CA ARG A 210 3.87 8.91 -10.75
C ARG A 210 3.44 9.66 -12.01
N ASP A 211 4.28 10.60 -12.47
CA ASP A 211 3.92 11.46 -13.58
C ASP A 211 3.75 10.65 -14.87
N ALA A 212 4.61 9.66 -15.15
CA ALA A 212 4.48 8.77 -16.29
C ALA A 212 3.16 7.96 -16.26
N ILE A 213 2.76 7.45 -15.09
CA ILE A 213 1.49 6.71 -14.97
C ILE A 213 0.28 7.61 -15.23
N TYR A 214 0.27 8.86 -14.77
CA TYR A 214 -0.91 9.73 -14.92
C TYR A 214 -0.96 10.48 -16.25
N GLU A 215 0.18 10.72 -16.90
CA GLU A 215 0.29 11.51 -18.13
C GLU A 215 0.52 10.66 -19.39
N ASP A 216 1.19 9.50 -19.25
CA ASP A 216 1.61 8.64 -20.36
C ASP A 216 1.44 7.14 -20.03
N ALA A 217 0.29 6.77 -19.42
CA ALA A 217 -0.04 5.37 -19.18
C ALA A 217 -0.02 4.55 -20.48
N ARG A 218 0.70 3.45 -20.48
CA ARG A 218 0.92 2.61 -21.65
C ARG A 218 -0.01 1.40 -21.69
N HIS A 219 -0.16 0.72 -20.55
CA HIS A 219 -0.99 -0.48 -20.50
C HIS A 219 -2.49 -0.13 -20.60
N PRO A 220 -3.30 -0.85 -21.42
CA PRO A 220 -4.73 -0.57 -21.60
C PRO A 220 -5.52 -0.52 -20.28
N TYR A 221 -5.20 -1.40 -19.35
CA TYR A 221 -5.82 -1.43 -18.03
C TYR A 221 -5.52 -0.17 -17.21
N THR A 222 -4.26 0.29 -17.21
CA THR A 222 -3.86 1.52 -16.51
C THR A 222 -4.58 2.73 -17.09
N ARG A 223 -4.65 2.82 -18.43
CA ARG A 223 -5.37 3.89 -19.14
C ARG A 223 -6.86 3.91 -18.74
N ALA A 224 -7.49 2.75 -18.68
CA ALA A 224 -8.88 2.64 -18.26
C ALA A 224 -9.06 3.06 -16.79
N LEU A 225 -8.17 2.62 -15.87
CA LEU A 225 -8.21 3.05 -14.48
C LEU A 225 -8.05 4.57 -14.34
N ILE A 226 -7.07 5.17 -15.02
CA ILE A 226 -6.84 6.62 -14.99
C ILE A 226 -8.04 7.35 -15.59
N SER A 227 -8.66 6.82 -16.67
CA SER A 227 -9.83 7.42 -17.28
C SER A 227 -11.06 7.43 -16.39
N ALA A 228 -11.11 6.57 -15.39
CA ALA A 228 -12.21 6.49 -14.41
C ALA A 228 -12.07 7.48 -13.24
N VAL A 229 -10.88 8.08 -13.05
CA VAL A 229 -10.66 9.07 -11.98
C VAL A 229 -11.45 10.34 -12.27
N PRO A 230 -12.34 10.81 -11.41
CA PRO A 230 -13.08 12.03 -11.63
C PRO A 230 -12.17 13.26 -11.72
N ILE A 231 -12.44 14.16 -12.66
CA ILE A 231 -11.76 15.44 -12.75
C ILE A 231 -12.60 16.47 -11.98
N PRO A 232 -11.99 17.26 -11.07
CA PRO A 232 -12.74 18.26 -10.26
C PRO A 232 -13.44 19.34 -11.09
N ASP A 233 -13.07 19.51 -12.36
CA ASP A 233 -13.71 20.45 -13.28
C ASP A 233 -14.92 19.81 -13.98
N PRO A 234 -16.16 20.26 -13.72
CA PRO A 234 -17.37 19.69 -14.30
C PRO A 234 -17.48 19.85 -15.83
N GLU A 235 -16.84 20.88 -16.41
CA GLU A 235 -16.87 21.08 -17.86
C GLU A 235 -15.93 20.11 -18.57
N VAL A 236 -14.75 19.88 -18.01
CA VAL A 236 -13.76 18.93 -18.51
C VAL A 236 -14.30 17.50 -18.34
N GLU A 237 -14.87 17.18 -17.17
CA GLU A 237 -15.44 15.85 -16.89
C GLU A 237 -16.59 15.48 -17.83
N ARG A 238 -17.45 16.44 -18.20
CA ARG A 238 -18.55 16.18 -19.15
C ARG A 238 -18.09 15.89 -20.58
N ARG A 239 -16.92 16.37 -20.98
CA ARG A 239 -16.37 16.18 -22.32
C ARG A 239 -15.45 14.97 -22.42
N ARG A 240 -15.11 14.38 -21.28
CA ARG A 240 -14.15 13.26 -21.20
C ARG A 240 -14.81 11.96 -21.64
N GLU A 241 -14.23 11.29 -22.58
CA GLU A 241 -14.56 9.90 -22.92
C GLU A 241 -13.89 8.95 -21.91
N ARG A 242 -14.71 8.21 -21.17
CA ARG A 242 -14.21 7.16 -20.29
C ARG A 242 -13.90 5.91 -21.10
N LEU A 243 -12.68 5.44 -20.99
CA LEU A 243 -12.27 4.17 -21.59
C LEU A 243 -12.94 3.02 -20.84
N LYS A 244 -13.93 2.38 -21.45
CA LYS A 244 -14.56 1.18 -20.88
C LYS A 244 -13.79 -0.04 -21.33
N LEU A 245 -13.35 -0.84 -20.37
CA LEU A 245 -12.84 -2.17 -20.67
C LEU A 245 -14.02 -3.05 -21.08
N GLU A 246 -13.92 -3.69 -22.24
CA GLU A 246 -14.95 -4.60 -22.73
C GLU A 246 -15.09 -5.82 -21.81
N GLY A 247 -16.32 -6.15 -21.44
CA GLY A 247 -16.67 -7.33 -20.64
C GLY A 247 -16.38 -7.16 -19.14
N ASP A 248 -16.92 -8.10 -18.35
CA ASP A 248 -16.74 -8.16 -16.91
C ASP A 248 -15.29 -8.52 -16.54
N LEU A 249 -14.92 -8.22 -15.30
CA LEU A 249 -13.64 -8.67 -14.75
C LEU A 249 -13.61 -10.19 -14.72
N PRO A 250 -12.63 -10.82 -15.38
CA PRO A 250 -12.51 -12.26 -15.33
C PRO A 250 -12.12 -12.72 -13.92
N SER A 251 -12.50 -13.95 -13.61
CA SER A 251 -12.08 -14.58 -12.34
C SER A 251 -10.55 -14.70 -12.30
N PRO A 252 -9.91 -14.39 -11.14
CA PRO A 252 -8.48 -14.66 -10.97
C PRO A 252 -8.08 -16.14 -11.14
N LEU A 253 -9.06 -17.04 -11.11
CA LEU A 253 -8.87 -18.49 -11.33
C LEU A 253 -8.93 -18.88 -12.81
N ASP A 254 -9.34 -17.97 -13.69
CA ASP A 254 -9.34 -18.20 -15.12
C ASP A 254 -7.91 -18.02 -15.66
N SER A 255 -7.34 -19.11 -16.18
CA SER A 255 -6.00 -19.11 -16.77
C SER A 255 -5.83 -18.13 -17.94
N ARG A 256 -6.92 -17.84 -18.67
CA ARG A 256 -6.95 -16.91 -19.81
C ARG A 256 -7.13 -15.45 -19.40
N ALA A 257 -7.52 -15.20 -18.16
CA ALA A 257 -7.81 -13.85 -17.68
C ALA A 257 -6.62 -12.90 -17.81
N GLN A 258 -5.39 -13.40 -17.69
CA GLN A 258 -4.17 -12.62 -17.82
C GLN A 258 -3.86 -12.22 -19.27
N LEU A 259 -4.43 -12.94 -20.25
CA LEU A 259 -4.27 -12.66 -21.67
C LEU A 259 -5.37 -11.74 -22.23
N ARG A 260 -6.22 -11.17 -21.36
CA ARG A 260 -7.29 -10.24 -21.78
C ARG A 260 -6.78 -9.11 -22.66
N PHE A 261 -5.58 -8.63 -22.39
CA PHE A 261 -4.94 -7.53 -23.13
C PHE A 261 -3.94 -8.01 -24.18
N LEU A 262 -3.82 -9.33 -24.37
CA LEU A 262 -2.92 -9.96 -25.34
C LEU A 262 -3.69 -11.02 -26.14
N LYS A 263 -4.81 -10.59 -26.75
CA LYS A 263 -5.73 -11.46 -27.49
C LYS A 263 -5.08 -12.12 -28.70
N SER A 264 -4.09 -11.48 -29.31
CA SER A 264 -3.31 -12.01 -30.44
C SER A 264 -2.66 -13.36 -30.11
N ARG A 265 -2.26 -13.60 -28.86
CA ARG A 265 -1.69 -14.86 -28.40
C ARG A 265 -2.74 -15.96 -28.18
N LEU A 266 -4.01 -15.57 -27.90
CA LEU A 266 -5.08 -16.57 -27.66
C LEU A 266 -5.53 -17.30 -28.93
N ILE A 267 -5.26 -16.73 -30.11
CA ILE A 267 -5.82 -17.22 -31.38
C ILE A 267 -5.03 -18.41 -31.92
N ASP A 268 -3.69 -18.45 -31.72
CA ASP A 268 -2.80 -19.38 -32.41
C ASP A 268 -1.89 -20.22 -31.49
N ASP A 269 -1.96 -20.05 -30.16
CA ASP A 269 -1.04 -20.69 -29.22
C ASP A 269 -1.76 -21.74 -28.36
N PRO A 270 -1.51 -23.06 -28.55
CA PRO A 270 -2.09 -24.11 -27.72
C PRO A 270 -1.66 -24.02 -26.24
N ASP A 271 -0.53 -23.39 -25.95
CA ASP A 271 -0.01 -23.20 -24.60
C ASP A 271 -0.37 -21.83 -24.01
N ALA A 272 -1.27 -21.05 -24.65
CA ALA A 272 -1.68 -19.72 -24.23
C ALA A 272 -2.11 -19.66 -22.73
N GLU A 273 -2.72 -20.71 -22.21
CA GLU A 273 -3.15 -20.76 -20.80
C GLU A 273 -1.98 -20.74 -19.81
N GLN A 274 -0.80 -21.17 -20.23
CA GLN A 274 0.43 -21.15 -19.39
C GLN A 274 1.27 -19.89 -19.61
N TYR A 275 0.95 -19.13 -20.67
CA TYR A 275 1.69 -17.91 -20.99
C TYR A 275 1.50 -16.84 -19.91
N ARG A 276 2.57 -16.15 -19.59
CA ARG A 276 2.57 -15.05 -18.64
C ARG A 276 3.17 -13.82 -19.32
N PRO A 277 2.36 -12.74 -19.54
CA PRO A 277 2.87 -11.51 -20.13
C PRO A 277 4.11 -11.02 -19.39
N ALA A 278 5.20 -10.80 -20.13
CA ALA A 278 6.44 -10.31 -19.56
C ALA A 278 6.33 -8.82 -19.23
N LEU A 279 6.98 -8.39 -18.15
CA LEU A 279 7.11 -6.98 -17.82
C LEU A 279 8.35 -6.44 -18.55
N ILE A 280 8.14 -5.52 -19.49
CA ILE A 280 9.17 -4.98 -20.39
C ILE A 280 9.45 -3.52 -20.03
N GLU A 281 10.71 -3.13 -19.96
CA GLU A 281 11.11 -1.74 -19.79
C GLU A 281 10.96 -1.01 -21.14
N VAL A 282 9.96 -0.14 -21.23
CA VAL A 282 9.64 0.62 -22.46
C VAL A 282 10.30 2.01 -22.49
N ALA A 283 10.69 2.51 -21.33
CA ALA A 283 11.49 3.71 -21.12
C ALA A 283 12.23 3.58 -19.78
N PRO A 284 13.27 4.35 -19.50
CA PRO A 284 14.02 4.27 -18.25
C PRO A 284 13.11 4.32 -17.02
N GLY A 285 13.03 3.22 -16.26
CA GLY A 285 12.19 3.08 -15.08
C GLY A 285 10.67 2.94 -15.36
N HIS A 286 10.28 2.80 -16.62
CA HIS A 286 8.88 2.59 -17.03
C HIS A 286 8.70 1.17 -17.57
N TRP A 287 8.07 0.33 -16.78
CA TRP A 287 7.86 -1.09 -17.05
C TRP A 287 6.40 -1.35 -17.39
N VAL A 288 6.14 -2.07 -18.47
CA VAL A 288 4.79 -2.37 -18.96
C VAL A 288 4.70 -3.86 -19.29
N ALA A 289 3.61 -4.51 -18.87
CA ALA A 289 3.35 -5.89 -19.27
C ALA A 289 2.99 -5.94 -20.78
N GLU A 290 3.38 -7.01 -21.44
CA GLU A 290 3.02 -7.26 -22.85
C GLU A 290 1.51 -7.15 -23.04
N HIS A 291 1.10 -6.40 -24.08
CA HIS A 291 -0.28 -6.23 -24.51
C HIS A 291 -0.34 -5.96 -26.01
N ASP A 292 -1.51 -6.20 -26.61
CA ASP A 292 -1.77 -5.81 -27.99
C ASP A 292 -1.79 -4.28 -28.12
N PRO A 293 -1.45 -3.72 -29.28
CA PRO A 293 -1.59 -2.29 -29.56
C PRO A 293 -3.04 -1.82 -29.34
N VAL A 294 -3.17 -0.62 -28.76
CA VAL A 294 -4.46 0.03 -28.39
C VAL A 294 -4.74 1.19 -29.31
#